data_4330c9a89cfb83d545b25021f20823cc
#
_entry.id   4330c9a89cfb83d545b25021f20823cc
#
_cell.length_a   1.000
_cell.length_b   1.000
_cell.length_c   1.000
_cell.angle_alpha   90.00
_cell.angle_beta   90.00
_cell.angle_gamma   90.00
#
_symmetry.space_group_name_H-M   'P 1'
#
loop_
_entity.id
_entity.type
_entity.pdbx_description
1 polymer ?
#
loop_
_entity_poly.entity_id
_entity_poly.type
_entity_poly.pdbx_seq_one_letter_code
_entity_poly.pdbx_strand_id
1 'polypeptide(L)'
;MKMSGLLIFSVLLMTSMVAQSQSTFVTVREGKFYRNDKTYFYLGANYWQGMNLAGMLPGSDPDRLRRELDQMKKMGITNLRIMALTEGPDVSPYRILPAVQDEPGVLKEEVLSGLDVLLEEMRKREMTAVVVLNNFWQWSGGMGQYVKWHTGDTIPYPPPHSNGSWDNFQKYVARFYTIPEAVNHFNESIQNVVNRKNTINGMFYREDPTIMAWELANEPRGINHAEVFYAWIHATASRIKVLDKNHMVTTGAEGYTPSPQTAGTDFIRMHNSPAIDYTTAHIWIQNWGWYNPQNHERSYPPAEDKMTNYLMKHAAESKKLGKPFVLEEFGIMRDQGSFDPNATTQHRDQYYKEVFEQVYLLAKKGEASGVNFWAYGGEGRPRQPETWWKKGDDFTGDPPHEPQGWYSVNDQDRATIKVIKRYGKKMSKIK
;
A
#
# COMPACT_ATOMS: atom_id res chain seq x y z
N MET A 1 -56.18 19.29 66.56
CA MET A 1 -54.85 18.70 66.22
C MET A 1 -54.95 18.22 64.81
N LYS A 2 -54.39 18.90 63.82
CA LYS A 2 -54.24 18.47 62.43
C LYS A 2 -52.75 18.52 62.10
N MET A 3 -52.16 17.33 61.90
CA MET A 3 -50.79 17.17 61.42
C MET A 3 -50.78 17.23 59.87
N SER A 4 -50.08 18.20 59.30
CA SER A 4 -49.84 18.32 57.89
C SER A 4 -48.52 17.61 57.56
N GLY A 5 -48.58 16.51 56.86
CA GLY A 5 -47.41 15.86 56.36
C GLY A 5 -46.85 16.52 55.10
N LEU A 6 -45.59 16.89 55.10
CA LEU A 6 -44.85 17.48 54.02
C LEU A 6 -44.21 16.34 53.21
N LEU A 7 -44.72 16.12 51.99
CA LEU A 7 -44.10 15.18 51.03
C LEU A 7 -42.95 15.89 50.29
N ILE A 8 -41.73 15.46 50.53
CA ILE A 8 -40.54 15.89 49.77
C ILE A 8 -40.41 14.99 48.53
N PHE A 9 -40.63 15.57 47.34
CA PHE A 9 -40.36 14.91 46.08
C PHE A 9 -38.88 15.12 45.69
N SER A 10 -38.07 14.10 45.85
CA SER A 10 -36.67 14.09 45.33
C SER A 10 -36.69 13.78 43.84
N VAL A 11 -36.44 14.80 43.02
CA VAL A 11 -36.22 14.63 41.58
C VAL A 11 -34.78 14.19 41.38
N LEU A 12 -34.57 12.93 41.06
CA LEU A 12 -33.27 12.42 40.59
C LEU A 12 -33.07 12.89 39.13
N LEU A 13 -32.19 13.87 38.92
CA LEU A 13 -31.67 14.21 37.61
C LEU A 13 -30.69 13.10 37.19
N MET A 14 -31.15 12.20 36.34
CA MET A 14 -30.26 11.32 35.58
C MET A 14 -29.59 12.14 34.47
N THR A 15 -28.36 12.60 34.70
CA THR A 15 -27.49 13.10 33.64
C THR A 15 -27.02 11.88 32.84
N SER A 16 -27.62 11.62 31.68
CA SER A 16 -27.10 10.69 30.69
C SER A 16 -25.77 11.25 30.16
N MET A 17 -24.65 10.75 30.66
CA MET A 17 -23.37 10.90 29.98
C MET A 17 -23.51 10.18 28.65
N VAL A 18 -23.70 10.91 27.56
CA VAL A 18 -23.47 10.44 26.23
C VAL A 18 -21.97 10.20 26.14
N ALA A 19 -21.54 8.96 26.28
CA ALA A 19 -20.18 8.57 25.98
C ALA A 19 -19.97 8.90 24.50
N GLN A 20 -19.26 9.98 24.22
CA GLN A 20 -18.85 10.34 22.89
C GLN A 20 -17.95 9.21 22.39
N SER A 21 -18.46 8.41 21.47
CA SER A 21 -17.71 7.33 20.82
C SER A 21 -16.44 7.94 20.24
N GLN A 22 -15.28 7.67 20.84
CA GLN A 22 -14.00 8.10 20.27
C GLN A 22 -13.87 7.49 18.87
N SER A 23 -13.65 8.35 17.87
CA SER A 23 -13.42 7.90 16.51
C SER A 23 -12.26 6.94 16.48
N THR A 24 -12.49 5.75 15.93
CA THR A 24 -11.45 4.72 15.74
C THR A 24 -10.72 4.89 14.42
N PHE A 25 -11.19 5.77 13.54
CA PHE A 25 -10.55 6.09 12.26
C PHE A 25 -9.24 6.83 12.46
N VAL A 26 -8.30 6.58 11.55
CA VAL A 26 -7.09 7.40 11.45
C VAL A 26 -7.45 8.70 10.73
N THR A 27 -7.05 9.84 11.29
CA THR A 27 -7.32 11.18 10.75
C THR A 27 -6.04 12.00 10.64
N VAL A 28 -6.08 13.08 9.85
CA VAL A 28 -4.98 14.05 9.76
C VAL A 28 -5.34 15.30 10.52
N ARG A 29 -4.42 15.76 11.37
CA ARG A 29 -4.45 17.07 12.03
C ARG A 29 -3.04 17.65 12.08
N GLU A 30 -2.85 18.89 11.69
CA GLU A 30 -1.54 19.58 11.75
C GLU A 30 -0.38 18.80 11.13
N GLY A 31 -0.63 18.17 9.98
CA GLY A 31 0.38 17.40 9.26
C GLY A 31 0.78 16.08 9.92
N LYS A 32 -0.01 15.54 10.83
CA LYS A 32 0.23 14.28 11.55
C LYS A 32 -0.98 13.36 11.51
N PHE A 33 -0.76 12.07 11.61
CA PHE A 33 -1.83 11.10 11.85
C PHE A 33 -2.24 11.05 13.31
N TYR A 34 -3.53 10.87 13.54
CA TYR A 34 -4.14 10.63 14.85
C TYR A 34 -5.07 9.43 14.81
N ARG A 35 -5.05 8.62 15.87
CA ARG A 35 -6.02 7.54 16.11
C ARG A 35 -6.40 7.58 17.59
N ASN A 36 -7.70 7.62 17.90
CA ASN A 36 -8.19 7.77 19.27
C ASN A 36 -7.56 8.98 20.01
N ASP A 37 -7.47 10.13 19.33
CA ASP A 37 -6.88 11.38 19.81
C ASP A 37 -5.38 11.31 20.22
N LYS A 38 -4.71 10.23 19.87
CA LYS A 38 -3.27 10.09 20.04
C LYS A 38 -2.57 10.18 18.68
N THR A 39 -1.39 10.75 18.68
CA THR A 39 -0.53 10.67 17.48
C THR A 39 -0.33 9.22 17.07
N TYR A 40 -0.45 8.97 15.77
CA TYR A 40 -0.34 7.63 15.21
C TYR A 40 0.84 7.55 14.25
N PHE A 41 1.79 6.68 14.57
CA PHE A 41 2.94 6.36 13.72
C PHE A 41 2.94 4.86 13.51
N TYR A 42 3.28 4.41 12.32
CA TYR A 42 3.31 2.99 12.06
C TYR A 42 4.57 2.52 11.33
N LEU A 43 4.93 1.28 11.60
CA LEU A 43 5.74 0.46 10.73
C LEU A 43 4.81 -0.56 10.09
N GLY A 44 4.85 -0.63 8.77
CA GLY A 44 4.00 -1.50 7.98
C GLY A 44 4.78 -2.33 6.98
N ALA A 45 4.05 -3.11 6.21
CA ALA A 45 4.56 -3.93 5.11
C ALA A 45 3.64 -3.85 3.90
N ASN A 46 4.21 -4.00 2.70
CA ASN A 46 3.44 -4.34 1.51
C ASN A 46 3.06 -5.82 1.58
N TYR A 47 1.77 -6.10 1.40
CA TYR A 47 1.20 -7.44 1.46
C TYR A 47 0.14 -7.59 0.36
N TRP A 48 0.57 -7.30 -0.88
CA TRP A 48 -0.29 -7.22 -2.06
C TRP A 48 -1.06 -8.52 -2.31
N GLN A 49 -0.49 -9.67 -1.97
CA GLN A 49 -1.07 -11.00 -2.15
C GLN A 49 -2.14 -11.36 -1.12
N GLY A 50 -2.36 -10.52 -0.10
CA GLY A 50 -3.21 -10.84 1.04
C GLY A 50 -4.64 -11.21 0.68
N MET A 51 -5.26 -10.53 -0.28
CA MET A 51 -6.61 -10.83 -0.76
C MET A 51 -6.68 -12.23 -1.41
N ASN A 52 -5.73 -12.55 -2.30
CA ASN A 52 -5.71 -13.84 -2.97
C ASN A 52 -5.42 -14.98 -2.00
N LEU A 53 -4.53 -14.75 -1.02
CA LEU A 53 -4.21 -15.72 0.02
C LEU A 53 -5.40 -15.98 0.97
N ALA A 54 -6.17 -14.94 1.27
CA ALA A 54 -7.34 -15.00 2.15
C ALA A 54 -8.57 -15.68 1.53
N GLY A 55 -8.61 -15.83 0.21
CA GLY A 55 -9.75 -16.36 -0.52
C GLY A 55 -10.01 -17.85 -0.28
N MET A 56 -10.99 -18.38 -1.00
CA MET A 56 -11.38 -19.79 -0.99
C MET A 56 -11.18 -20.46 -2.36
N LEU A 57 -10.31 -19.89 -3.18
CA LEU A 57 -9.99 -20.35 -4.52
C LEU A 57 -8.73 -21.21 -4.55
N PRO A 58 -8.49 -22.02 -5.58
CA PRO A 58 -7.23 -22.75 -5.72
C PRO A 58 -6.02 -21.79 -5.62
N GLY A 59 -5.06 -22.13 -4.75
CA GLY A 59 -3.90 -21.29 -4.42
C GLY A 59 -4.09 -20.37 -3.22
N SER A 60 -5.31 -20.27 -2.65
CA SER A 60 -5.54 -19.59 -1.37
C SER A 60 -5.14 -20.47 -0.19
N ASP A 61 -4.69 -19.84 0.88
CA ASP A 61 -4.38 -20.48 2.18
C ASP A 61 -4.73 -19.52 3.34
N PRO A 62 -6.01 -19.49 3.77
CA PRO A 62 -6.44 -18.62 4.86
C PRO A 62 -5.77 -18.92 6.21
N ASP A 63 -5.32 -20.14 6.43
CA ASP A 63 -4.61 -20.49 7.67
C ASP A 63 -3.18 -19.95 7.67
N ARG A 64 -2.49 -20.00 6.54
CA ARG A 64 -1.22 -19.30 6.34
C ARG A 64 -1.40 -17.79 6.56
N LEU A 65 -2.43 -17.18 5.96
CA LEU A 65 -2.74 -15.76 6.18
C LEU A 65 -2.80 -15.43 7.68
N ARG A 66 -3.56 -16.20 8.45
CA ARG A 66 -3.71 -15.97 9.92
C ARG A 66 -2.36 -16.06 10.63
N ARG A 67 -1.56 -17.07 10.32
CA ARG A 67 -0.21 -17.24 10.91
C ARG A 67 0.70 -16.07 10.55
N GLU A 68 0.70 -15.62 9.29
CA GLU A 68 1.50 -14.50 8.82
C GLU A 68 1.08 -13.17 9.47
N LEU A 69 -0.22 -12.91 9.61
CA LEU A 69 -0.72 -11.73 10.33
C LEU A 69 -0.30 -11.75 11.81
N ASP A 70 -0.33 -12.92 12.46
CA ASP A 70 0.15 -13.08 13.84
C ASP A 70 1.66 -12.82 13.95
N GLN A 71 2.44 -13.28 12.98
CA GLN A 71 3.89 -13.02 12.91
C GLN A 71 4.16 -11.52 12.71
N MET A 72 3.45 -10.88 11.78
CA MET A 72 3.58 -9.44 11.53
C MET A 72 3.22 -8.62 12.78
N LYS A 73 2.13 -8.95 13.46
CA LYS A 73 1.78 -8.29 14.74
C LYS A 73 2.87 -8.45 15.79
N LYS A 74 3.46 -9.64 15.94
CA LYS A 74 4.60 -9.89 16.85
C LYS A 74 5.86 -9.12 16.48
N MET A 75 6.00 -8.73 15.22
CA MET A 75 7.08 -7.86 14.75
C MET A 75 6.81 -6.37 15.01
N GLY A 76 5.60 -6.01 15.42
CA GLY A 76 5.17 -4.63 15.60
C GLY A 76 4.72 -3.95 14.31
N ILE A 77 4.41 -4.74 13.28
CA ILE A 77 3.77 -4.25 12.05
C ILE A 77 2.30 -4.01 12.38
N THR A 78 1.83 -2.78 12.15
CA THR A 78 0.48 -2.34 12.49
C THR A 78 -0.30 -1.81 11.28
N ASN A 79 0.34 -1.72 10.12
CA ASN A 79 -0.28 -1.30 8.87
C ASN A 79 0.13 -2.24 7.73
N LEU A 80 -0.81 -2.55 6.85
CA LEU A 80 -0.53 -3.27 5.61
C LEU A 80 -1.02 -2.46 4.42
N ARG A 81 -0.19 -2.40 3.38
CA ARG A 81 -0.58 -1.88 2.08
C ARG A 81 -0.97 -3.07 1.21
N ILE A 82 -2.25 -3.11 0.78
CA ILE A 82 -2.90 -4.27 0.15
C ILE A 82 -3.59 -3.87 -1.15
N MET A 83 -3.70 -4.80 -2.09
CA MET A 83 -4.46 -4.59 -3.34
C MET A 83 -5.94 -4.92 -3.15
N ALA A 84 -6.83 -4.09 -3.69
CA ALA A 84 -8.26 -4.35 -3.75
C ALA A 84 -8.75 -4.74 -5.14
N LEU A 85 -8.14 -4.18 -6.18
CA LEU A 85 -8.53 -4.43 -7.57
C LEU A 85 -7.35 -5.01 -8.34
N THR A 86 -7.66 -6.03 -9.15
CA THR A 86 -6.74 -6.65 -10.10
C THR A 86 -7.51 -6.98 -11.37
N GLU A 87 -6.91 -6.77 -12.53
CA GLU A 87 -7.62 -6.79 -13.80
C GLU A 87 -6.97 -7.70 -14.83
N GLY A 88 -7.80 -8.27 -15.68
CA GLY A 88 -7.42 -8.99 -16.87
C GLY A 88 -7.68 -10.48 -16.82
N PRO A 89 -7.71 -11.12 -17.99
CA PRO A 89 -8.02 -12.53 -18.09
C PRO A 89 -6.93 -13.39 -17.42
N ASP A 90 -7.35 -14.52 -16.89
CA ASP A 90 -6.48 -15.50 -16.21
C ASP A 90 -5.33 -16.07 -17.07
N VAL A 91 -5.36 -15.81 -18.37
CA VAL A 91 -4.30 -16.23 -19.32
C VAL A 91 -3.25 -15.15 -19.57
N SER A 92 -3.38 -13.99 -18.96
CA SER A 92 -2.41 -12.90 -19.13
C SER A 92 -1.08 -13.24 -18.48
N PRO A 93 0.06 -12.96 -19.14
CA PRO A 93 1.37 -13.25 -18.56
C PRO A 93 1.69 -12.33 -17.40
N TYR A 94 2.45 -12.85 -16.43
CA TYR A 94 3.06 -12.08 -15.34
C TYR A 94 2.07 -11.26 -14.50
N ARG A 95 0.89 -11.82 -14.19
CA ARG A 95 -0.18 -11.16 -13.43
C ARG A 95 -0.60 -11.96 -12.22
N ILE A 96 -1.16 -11.25 -11.23
CA ILE A 96 -1.87 -11.88 -10.10
C ILE A 96 -3.08 -12.64 -10.62
N LEU A 97 -3.18 -13.91 -10.25
CA LEU A 97 -4.30 -14.78 -10.60
C LEU A 97 -4.83 -15.49 -9.35
N PRO A 98 -6.15 -15.62 -9.20
CA PRO A 98 -7.18 -15.03 -10.08
C PRO A 98 -7.28 -13.52 -9.93
N ALA A 99 -7.66 -12.83 -11.01
CA ALA A 99 -7.95 -11.42 -10.98
C ALA A 99 -9.38 -11.14 -10.45
N VAL A 100 -9.58 -9.96 -9.86
CA VAL A 100 -10.91 -9.51 -9.39
C VAL A 100 -11.85 -9.24 -10.57
N GLN A 101 -11.31 -8.81 -11.69
CA GLN A 101 -12.10 -8.43 -12.87
C GLN A 101 -11.45 -8.98 -14.14
N ASP A 102 -12.10 -9.95 -14.78
CA ASP A 102 -11.62 -10.52 -16.06
C ASP A 102 -12.23 -9.80 -17.26
N GLU A 103 -13.46 -9.31 -17.11
CA GLU A 103 -14.23 -8.61 -18.10
C GLU A 103 -14.64 -7.22 -17.58
N PRO A 104 -14.80 -6.24 -18.48
CA PRO A 104 -15.15 -4.88 -18.07
C PRO A 104 -16.42 -4.82 -17.22
N GLY A 105 -16.32 -4.27 -16.00
CA GLY A 105 -17.44 -4.05 -15.10
C GLY A 105 -17.93 -5.28 -14.32
N VAL A 106 -17.35 -6.47 -14.55
CA VAL A 106 -17.75 -7.72 -13.88
C VAL A 106 -16.74 -8.03 -12.77
N LEU A 107 -17.10 -7.72 -11.53
CA LEU A 107 -16.28 -8.05 -10.36
C LEU A 107 -16.60 -9.47 -9.87
N LYS A 108 -15.57 -10.31 -9.72
CA LYS A 108 -15.69 -11.67 -9.21
C LYS A 108 -15.83 -11.67 -7.70
N GLU A 109 -17.03 -11.99 -7.24
CA GLU A 109 -17.33 -12.04 -5.81
C GLU A 109 -16.47 -13.05 -5.05
N GLU A 110 -16.15 -14.18 -5.66
CA GLU A 110 -15.31 -15.22 -5.07
C GLU A 110 -13.87 -14.76 -4.83
N VAL A 111 -13.36 -13.74 -5.56
CA VAL A 111 -12.04 -13.13 -5.29
C VAL A 111 -12.18 -12.02 -4.25
N LEU A 112 -13.18 -11.15 -4.39
CA LEU A 112 -13.42 -10.05 -3.45
C LEU A 112 -13.76 -10.53 -2.04
N SER A 113 -14.36 -11.69 -1.87
CA SER A 113 -14.58 -12.28 -0.55
C SER A 113 -13.26 -12.52 0.21
N GLY A 114 -12.15 -12.72 -0.48
CA GLY A 114 -10.81 -12.76 0.13
C GLY A 114 -10.41 -11.44 0.76
N LEU A 115 -10.80 -10.31 0.19
CA LEU A 115 -10.56 -8.99 0.80
C LEU A 115 -11.40 -8.82 2.07
N ASP A 116 -12.65 -9.31 2.09
CA ASP A 116 -13.50 -9.32 3.29
C ASP A 116 -12.84 -10.09 4.44
N VAL A 117 -12.33 -11.29 4.15
CA VAL A 117 -11.61 -12.13 5.13
C VAL A 117 -10.35 -11.43 5.61
N LEU A 118 -9.53 -10.89 4.70
CA LEU A 118 -8.30 -10.19 5.04
C LEU A 118 -8.57 -9.02 6.00
N LEU A 119 -9.51 -8.15 5.67
CA LEU A 119 -9.86 -7.00 6.51
C LEU A 119 -10.37 -7.43 7.88
N GLU A 120 -11.21 -8.47 7.96
CA GLU A 120 -11.70 -8.99 9.23
C GLU A 120 -10.56 -9.60 10.08
N GLU A 121 -9.64 -10.34 9.48
CA GLU A 121 -8.48 -10.88 10.20
C GLU A 121 -7.49 -9.78 10.64
N MET A 122 -7.35 -8.70 9.86
CA MET A 122 -6.60 -7.50 10.27
C MET A 122 -7.31 -6.78 11.43
N ARG A 123 -8.63 -6.62 11.37
CA ARG A 123 -9.45 -5.99 12.43
C ARG A 123 -9.27 -6.71 13.78
N LYS A 124 -9.32 -8.04 13.81
CA LYS A 124 -9.07 -8.85 15.00
C LYS A 124 -7.71 -8.62 15.63
N ARG A 125 -6.74 -8.15 14.84
CA ARG A 125 -5.37 -7.86 15.25
C ARG A 125 -5.09 -6.38 15.46
N GLU A 126 -6.12 -5.52 15.35
CA GLU A 126 -6.02 -4.06 15.47
C GLU A 126 -5.05 -3.42 14.45
N MET A 127 -4.84 -4.10 13.32
CA MET A 127 -4.04 -3.60 12.19
C MET A 127 -4.89 -2.69 11.31
N THR A 128 -4.23 -1.78 10.58
CA THR A 128 -4.88 -0.90 9.59
C THR A 128 -4.41 -1.24 8.18
N ALA A 129 -5.25 -0.93 7.20
CA ALA A 129 -4.98 -1.15 5.78
C ALA A 129 -4.89 0.17 5.00
N VAL A 130 -3.88 0.30 4.13
CA VAL A 130 -3.93 1.17 2.96
C VAL A 130 -4.39 0.31 1.80
N VAL A 131 -5.52 0.67 1.20
CA VAL A 131 -6.19 -0.13 0.17
C VAL A 131 -5.93 0.48 -1.21
N VAL A 132 -5.11 -0.19 -1.99
CA VAL A 132 -4.69 0.24 -3.33
C VAL A 132 -5.77 -0.14 -4.36
N LEU A 133 -6.24 0.85 -5.11
CA LEU A 133 -7.38 0.73 -6.02
C LEU A 133 -7.00 0.50 -7.49
N ASN A 134 -5.75 0.78 -7.88
CA ASN A 134 -5.27 0.57 -9.25
C ASN A 134 -3.74 0.37 -9.25
N ASN A 135 -3.17 0.15 -10.42
CA ASN A 135 -1.73 0.01 -10.59
C ASN A 135 -1.28 0.58 -11.94
N PHE A 136 -0.15 1.25 -11.94
CA PHE A 136 0.47 1.66 -13.20
C PHE A 136 1.13 0.45 -13.90
N TRP A 137 1.60 -0.53 -13.13
CA TRP A 137 2.34 -1.69 -13.63
C TRP A 137 1.41 -2.86 -13.97
N GLN A 138 1.88 -3.72 -14.88
CA GLN A 138 1.10 -4.82 -15.46
C GLN A 138 0.79 -5.97 -14.50
N TRP A 139 1.51 -6.09 -13.39
CA TRP A 139 1.42 -7.28 -12.53
C TRP A 139 0.08 -7.48 -11.81
N SER A 140 -0.73 -6.46 -11.72
CA SER A 140 -2.12 -6.58 -11.28
C SER A 140 -3.14 -6.30 -12.39
N GLY A 141 -2.70 -6.12 -13.65
CA GLY A 141 -3.52 -5.65 -14.75
C GLY A 141 -3.49 -4.14 -14.86
N GLY A 142 -4.12 -3.48 -13.91
CA GLY A 142 -4.03 -2.04 -13.72
C GLY A 142 -4.48 -1.18 -14.90
N MET A 143 -4.00 0.03 -14.92
CA MET A 143 -4.36 1.04 -15.94
C MET A 143 -4.17 0.55 -17.37
N GLY A 144 -3.13 -0.27 -17.61
CA GLY A 144 -2.87 -0.85 -18.94
C GLY A 144 -4.00 -1.76 -19.43
N GLN A 145 -4.65 -2.48 -18.52
CA GLN A 145 -5.80 -3.32 -18.86
C GLN A 145 -7.04 -2.49 -19.16
N TYR A 146 -7.30 -1.40 -18.43
CA TYR A 146 -8.39 -0.47 -18.75
C TYR A 146 -8.19 0.15 -20.14
N VAL A 147 -6.96 0.55 -20.49
CA VAL A 147 -6.66 1.03 -21.87
C VAL A 147 -7.02 -0.04 -22.89
N LYS A 148 -6.58 -1.29 -22.70
CA LYS A 148 -6.90 -2.40 -23.61
C LYS A 148 -8.40 -2.63 -23.78
N TRP A 149 -9.16 -2.62 -22.69
CA TRP A 149 -10.60 -2.86 -22.75
C TRP A 149 -11.35 -1.80 -23.56
N HIS A 150 -10.91 -0.55 -23.54
CA HIS A 150 -11.60 0.56 -24.18
C HIS A 150 -11.03 0.98 -25.54
N THR A 151 -9.87 0.45 -25.93
CA THR A 151 -9.30 0.73 -27.26
C THR A 151 -9.20 -0.50 -28.16
N GLY A 152 -9.19 -1.70 -27.57
CA GLY A 152 -8.89 -2.94 -28.30
C GLY A 152 -7.42 -3.17 -28.60
N ASP A 153 -6.54 -2.21 -28.25
CA ASP A 153 -5.11 -2.29 -28.54
C ASP A 153 -4.42 -3.39 -27.72
N THR A 154 -3.36 -3.97 -28.29
CA THR A 154 -2.50 -4.91 -27.57
C THR A 154 -1.63 -4.19 -26.57
N ILE A 155 -1.57 -4.69 -25.32
CA ILE A 155 -0.66 -4.16 -24.31
C ILE A 155 0.79 -4.48 -24.72
N PRO A 156 1.67 -3.48 -24.87
CA PRO A 156 3.08 -3.72 -25.17
C PRO A 156 3.84 -4.09 -23.88
N TYR A 157 3.67 -5.34 -23.43
CA TYR A 157 4.28 -5.80 -22.18
C TYR A 157 5.77 -5.50 -22.11
N PRO A 158 6.28 -5.05 -20.95
CA PRO A 158 7.70 -4.79 -20.76
C PRO A 158 8.49 -6.10 -20.57
N PRO A 159 9.83 -6.08 -20.43
CA PRO A 159 10.58 -7.25 -20.00
C PRO A 159 9.96 -7.86 -18.72
N PRO A 160 9.96 -9.20 -18.56
CA PRO A 160 10.70 -10.19 -19.36
C PRO A 160 10.01 -10.67 -20.65
N HIS A 161 8.94 -10.02 -21.09
CA HIS A 161 8.30 -10.35 -22.36
C HIS A 161 9.29 -10.15 -23.50
N SER A 162 9.34 -11.09 -24.46
CA SER A 162 10.24 -11.00 -25.62
C SER A 162 9.97 -9.71 -26.42
N ASN A 163 11.02 -8.97 -26.74
CA ASN A 163 10.95 -7.63 -27.35
C ASN A 163 10.22 -6.58 -26.50
N GLY A 164 10.05 -6.82 -25.20
CA GLY A 164 9.43 -5.87 -24.26
C GLY A 164 10.21 -4.58 -24.15
N SER A 165 9.49 -3.47 -23.97
CA SER A 165 10.06 -2.13 -23.77
C SER A 165 9.33 -1.42 -22.64
N TRP A 166 10.06 -1.06 -21.59
CA TRP A 166 9.50 -0.25 -20.49
C TRP A 166 8.99 1.12 -20.97
N ASP A 167 9.68 1.74 -21.93
CA ASP A 167 9.26 3.03 -22.48
C ASP A 167 7.93 2.92 -23.24
N ASN A 168 7.79 1.93 -24.11
CA ASN A 168 6.54 1.71 -24.86
C ASN A 168 5.40 1.34 -23.91
N PHE A 169 5.66 0.49 -22.92
CA PHE A 169 4.65 0.12 -21.92
C PHE A 169 4.16 1.34 -21.14
N GLN A 170 5.05 2.16 -20.61
CA GLN A 170 4.68 3.33 -19.81
C GLN A 170 3.91 4.36 -20.64
N LYS A 171 4.33 4.62 -21.89
CA LYS A 171 3.58 5.50 -22.82
C LYS A 171 2.19 4.95 -23.11
N TYR A 172 2.05 3.65 -23.28
CA TYR A 172 0.76 3.00 -23.47
C TYR A 172 -0.15 3.18 -22.27
N VAL A 173 0.35 2.87 -21.07
CA VAL A 173 -0.41 2.93 -19.82
C VAL A 173 -0.86 4.36 -19.52
N ALA A 174 0.00 5.35 -19.73
CA ALA A 174 -0.33 6.76 -19.48
C ALA A 174 -1.48 7.30 -20.36
N ARG A 175 -1.86 6.61 -21.44
CA ARG A 175 -3.07 6.90 -22.22
C ARG A 175 -4.35 6.75 -21.42
N PHE A 176 -4.33 5.96 -20.32
CA PHE A 176 -5.45 5.78 -19.42
C PHE A 176 -6.13 7.11 -19.06
N TYR A 177 -5.33 8.12 -18.71
CA TYR A 177 -5.85 9.43 -18.31
C TYR A 177 -6.55 10.21 -19.42
N THR A 178 -6.33 9.84 -20.68
CA THR A 178 -6.89 10.51 -21.86
C THR A 178 -8.11 9.78 -22.47
N ILE A 179 -8.51 8.65 -21.88
CA ILE A 179 -9.62 7.81 -22.34
C ILE A 179 -10.76 7.89 -21.32
N PRO A 180 -11.78 8.75 -21.55
CA PRO A 180 -12.87 8.97 -20.59
C PRO A 180 -13.58 7.67 -20.17
N GLU A 181 -13.76 6.73 -21.09
CA GLU A 181 -14.42 5.46 -20.86
C GLU A 181 -13.62 4.59 -19.89
N ALA A 182 -12.28 4.57 -20.01
CA ALA A 182 -11.38 3.86 -19.11
C ALA A 182 -11.42 4.46 -17.70
N VAL A 183 -11.38 5.79 -17.59
CA VAL A 183 -11.47 6.51 -16.32
C VAL A 183 -12.84 6.29 -15.67
N ASN A 184 -13.93 6.35 -16.44
CA ASN A 184 -15.29 6.13 -15.93
C ASN A 184 -15.47 4.71 -15.41
N HIS A 185 -15.01 3.71 -16.16
CA HIS A 185 -15.01 2.31 -15.73
C HIS A 185 -14.25 2.11 -14.41
N PHE A 186 -13.06 2.69 -14.27
CA PHE A 186 -12.32 2.67 -13.02
C PHE A 186 -13.09 3.35 -11.87
N ASN A 187 -13.74 4.48 -12.14
CA ASN A 187 -14.59 5.16 -11.16
C ASN A 187 -15.77 4.31 -10.67
N GLU A 188 -16.35 3.47 -11.54
CA GLU A 188 -17.37 2.50 -11.17
C GLU A 188 -16.79 1.39 -10.28
N SER A 189 -15.61 0.89 -10.59
CA SER A 189 -14.89 -0.08 -9.76
C SER A 189 -14.58 0.49 -8.37
N ILE A 190 -14.13 1.74 -8.26
CA ILE A 190 -13.98 2.45 -6.98
C ILE A 190 -15.29 2.48 -6.20
N GLN A 191 -16.39 2.86 -6.86
CA GLN A 191 -17.70 2.94 -6.20
C GLN A 191 -18.15 1.60 -5.65
N ASN A 192 -17.93 0.51 -6.40
CA ASN A 192 -18.25 -0.85 -5.98
C ASN A 192 -17.43 -1.28 -4.75
N VAL A 193 -16.11 -1.01 -4.74
CA VAL A 193 -15.23 -1.36 -3.61
C VAL A 193 -15.55 -0.50 -2.37
N VAL A 194 -15.63 0.81 -2.50
CA VAL A 194 -15.87 1.72 -1.36
C VAL A 194 -17.23 1.45 -0.70
N ASN A 195 -18.25 1.13 -1.47
CA ASN A 195 -19.60 0.80 -0.97
C ASN A 195 -19.79 -0.69 -0.69
N ARG A 196 -18.76 -1.53 -0.83
CA ARG A 196 -18.86 -2.94 -0.52
C ARG A 196 -19.27 -3.16 0.94
N LYS A 197 -20.18 -4.08 1.14
CA LYS A 197 -20.53 -4.60 2.47
C LYS A 197 -19.72 -5.88 2.69
N ASN A 198 -18.85 -5.87 3.70
CA ASN A 198 -18.07 -7.03 4.09
C ASN A 198 -18.99 -8.21 4.42
N THR A 199 -18.80 -9.33 3.74
CA THR A 199 -19.67 -10.52 3.88
C THR A 199 -19.44 -11.27 5.19
N ILE A 200 -18.34 -11.00 5.90
CA ILE A 200 -17.98 -11.67 7.16
C ILE A 200 -18.60 -10.96 8.37
N ASN A 201 -18.47 -9.62 8.43
CA ASN A 201 -18.91 -8.84 9.60
C ASN A 201 -20.10 -7.91 9.32
N GLY A 202 -20.53 -7.78 8.07
CA GLY A 202 -21.67 -6.96 7.65
C GLY A 202 -21.44 -5.45 7.66
N MET A 203 -20.21 -4.98 7.89
CA MET A 203 -19.85 -3.56 7.87
C MET A 203 -19.59 -3.09 6.45
N PHE A 204 -20.00 -1.88 6.09
CA PHE A 204 -19.57 -1.29 4.83
C PHE A 204 -18.10 -0.88 4.92
N TYR A 205 -17.34 -1.05 3.82
CA TYR A 205 -15.92 -0.67 3.80
C TYR A 205 -15.69 0.79 4.17
N ARG A 206 -16.54 1.71 3.68
CA ARG A 206 -16.49 3.13 4.06
C ARG A 206 -16.77 3.40 5.55
N GLU A 207 -17.17 2.40 6.31
CA GLU A 207 -17.48 2.48 7.74
C GLU A 207 -16.49 1.64 8.58
N ASP A 208 -15.58 0.90 7.94
CA ASP A 208 -14.64 -0.01 8.62
C ASP A 208 -13.35 0.72 9.02
N PRO A 209 -13.11 1.01 10.31
CA PRO A 209 -11.90 1.70 10.76
C PRO A 209 -10.62 0.84 10.60
N THR A 210 -10.72 -0.40 10.14
CA THR A 210 -9.56 -1.20 9.71
C THR A 210 -8.95 -0.59 8.45
N ILE A 211 -9.76 -0.04 7.56
CA ILE A 211 -9.26 0.73 6.42
C ILE A 211 -8.77 2.08 6.95
N MET A 212 -7.52 2.40 6.71
CA MET A 212 -6.92 3.69 7.05
C MET A 212 -7.08 4.68 5.90
N ALA A 213 -6.82 4.22 4.69
CA ALA A 213 -6.83 5.08 3.51
C ALA A 213 -7.15 4.30 2.24
N TRP A 214 -7.75 5.01 1.29
CA TRP A 214 -7.84 4.63 -0.12
C TRP A 214 -6.64 5.21 -0.85
N GLU A 215 -5.94 4.38 -1.59
CA GLU A 215 -4.83 4.79 -2.44
C GLU A 215 -5.26 4.72 -3.91
N LEU A 216 -5.06 5.83 -4.65
CA LEU A 216 -5.56 5.93 -6.03
C LEU A 216 -4.96 4.87 -6.94
N ALA A 217 -3.65 4.67 -6.86
CA ALA A 217 -2.95 3.64 -7.64
C ALA A 217 -1.54 3.41 -7.11
N ASN A 218 -1.00 2.21 -7.31
CA ASN A 218 0.41 1.95 -7.14
C ASN A 218 1.22 2.65 -8.24
N GLU A 219 2.11 3.55 -7.84
CA GLU A 219 3.09 4.25 -8.69
C GLU A 219 2.55 4.92 -9.96
N PRO A 220 1.46 5.69 -9.90
CA PRO A 220 0.89 6.32 -11.08
C PRO A 220 1.86 7.37 -11.66
N ARG A 221 2.01 7.36 -13.00
CA ARG A 221 2.92 8.24 -13.72
C ARG A 221 2.21 8.94 -14.87
N GLY A 222 2.45 10.24 -15.02
CA GLY A 222 1.86 11.04 -16.09
C GLY A 222 2.53 10.86 -17.46
N ILE A 223 3.82 10.50 -17.47
CA ILE A 223 4.67 10.38 -18.67
C ILE A 223 4.52 11.62 -19.56
N ASN A 224 3.92 11.48 -20.73
CA ASN A 224 3.66 12.57 -21.69
C ASN A 224 2.27 13.19 -21.54
N HIS A 225 1.51 12.85 -20.49
CA HIS A 225 0.15 13.33 -20.22
C HIS A 225 0.05 13.98 -18.83
N ALA A 226 1.08 14.72 -18.40
CA ALA A 226 1.21 15.24 -17.04
C ALA A 226 -0.01 16.08 -16.57
N GLU A 227 -0.53 16.99 -17.40
CA GLU A 227 -1.64 17.87 -17.02
C GLU A 227 -2.93 17.08 -16.77
N VAL A 228 -3.26 16.14 -17.65
CA VAL A 228 -4.44 15.28 -17.49
C VAL A 228 -4.29 14.34 -16.32
N PHE A 229 -3.07 13.86 -16.07
CA PHE A 229 -2.74 13.04 -14.91
C PHE A 229 -2.99 13.78 -13.57
N TYR A 230 -2.52 15.02 -13.43
CA TYR A 230 -2.79 15.81 -12.21
C TYR A 230 -4.27 16.13 -12.06
N ALA A 231 -4.97 16.40 -13.15
CA ALA A 231 -6.42 16.59 -13.13
C ALA A 231 -7.15 15.30 -12.69
N TRP A 232 -6.70 14.12 -13.16
CA TRP A 232 -7.23 12.82 -12.77
C TRP A 232 -7.03 12.55 -11.27
N ILE A 233 -5.85 12.83 -10.72
CA ILE A 233 -5.59 12.70 -9.26
C ILE A 233 -6.64 13.49 -8.47
N HIS A 234 -6.81 14.77 -8.81
CA HIS A 234 -7.74 15.64 -8.09
C HIS A 234 -9.20 15.15 -8.23
N ALA A 235 -9.63 14.81 -9.43
CA ALA A 235 -11.01 14.38 -9.69
C ALA A 235 -11.32 13.05 -9.00
N THR A 236 -10.42 12.07 -9.08
CA THR A 236 -10.61 10.73 -8.49
C THR A 236 -10.59 10.81 -6.96
N ALA A 237 -9.64 11.53 -6.37
CA ALA A 237 -9.60 11.73 -4.93
C ALA A 237 -10.86 12.44 -4.40
N SER A 238 -11.32 13.49 -5.10
CA SER A 238 -12.54 14.23 -4.74
C SER A 238 -13.77 13.31 -4.83
N ARG A 239 -13.84 12.43 -5.83
CA ARG A 239 -14.92 11.44 -5.96
C ARG A 239 -14.94 10.47 -4.77
N ILE A 240 -13.78 9.94 -4.37
CA ILE A 240 -13.70 9.08 -3.19
C ILE A 240 -14.17 9.81 -1.95
N LYS A 241 -13.77 11.07 -1.74
CA LYS A 241 -14.21 11.91 -0.61
C LYS A 241 -15.72 12.20 -0.61
N VAL A 242 -16.39 12.13 -1.76
CA VAL A 242 -17.87 12.20 -1.84
C VAL A 242 -18.51 10.90 -1.37
N LEU A 243 -17.93 9.74 -1.76
CA LEU A 243 -18.43 8.41 -1.40
C LEU A 243 -18.16 8.05 0.05
N ASP A 244 -17.03 8.53 0.58
CA ASP A 244 -16.50 8.17 1.89
C ASP A 244 -15.96 9.38 2.63
N LYS A 245 -16.58 9.70 3.78
CA LYS A 245 -16.21 10.85 4.62
C LYS A 245 -15.27 10.48 5.77
N ASN A 246 -15.02 9.19 5.96
CA ASN A 246 -14.30 8.67 7.12
C ASN A 246 -12.82 8.41 6.83
N HIS A 247 -12.51 7.92 5.63
CA HIS A 247 -11.16 7.47 5.31
C HIS A 247 -10.33 8.56 4.62
N MET A 248 -9.03 8.45 4.81
CA MET A 248 -8.05 9.25 4.09
C MET A 248 -7.93 8.79 2.65
N VAL A 249 -7.38 9.67 1.80
CA VAL A 249 -7.05 9.38 0.41
C VAL A 249 -5.60 9.78 0.15
N THR A 250 -4.86 8.92 -0.55
CA THR A 250 -3.49 9.21 -1.01
C THR A 250 -3.28 8.79 -2.45
N THR A 251 -2.17 9.24 -3.01
CA THR A 251 -1.86 9.03 -4.43
C THR A 251 -1.25 7.67 -4.75
N GLY A 252 -0.39 7.13 -3.85
CA GLY A 252 0.48 5.98 -4.11
C GLY A 252 1.70 6.31 -4.99
N ALA A 253 2.09 7.57 -5.03
CA ALA A 253 3.18 8.05 -5.88
C ALA A 253 4.55 7.71 -5.31
N GLU A 254 5.52 7.39 -6.21
CA GLU A 254 6.92 7.15 -5.85
C GLU A 254 7.66 8.41 -5.36
N GLY A 255 7.14 9.60 -5.66
CA GLY A 255 7.86 10.84 -5.45
C GLY A 255 8.74 11.21 -6.66
N TYR A 256 9.87 11.86 -6.42
CA TYR A 256 10.82 12.27 -7.48
C TYR A 256 11.68 11.11 -7.96
N THR A 257 11.04 10.11 -8.57
CA THR A 257 11.78 8.98 -9.13
C THR A 257 12.74 9.44 -10.23
N PRO A 258 14.01 8.95 -10.24
CA PRO A 258 14.95 9.27 -11.30
C PRO A 258 14.69 8.52 -12.61
N SER A 259 13.79 7.56 -12.62
CA SER A 259 13.54 6.68 -13.77
C SER A 259 12.06 6.53 -14.07
N PRO A 260 11.64 6.77 -15.33
CA PRO A 260 12.35 7.52 -16.36
C PRO A 260 12.43 9.01 -16.01
N GLN A 261 13.39 9.74 -16.55
CA GLN A 261 13.62 11.17 -16.27
C GLN A 261 12.40 12.07 -16.51
N THR A 262 11.46 11.64 -17.33
CA THR A 262 10.26 12.36 -17.73
C THR A 262 8.97 11.67 -17.29
N ALA A 263 8.96 11.05 -16.11
CA ALA A 263 7.78 10.33 -15.62
C ALA A 263 6.55 11.23 -15.36
N GLY A 264 6.72 12.55 -15.37
CA GLY A 264 5.64 13.50 -15.07
C GLY A 264 5.20 13.44 -13.61
N THR A 265 6.12 13.09 -12.70
CA THR A 265 5.87 12.94 -11.27
C THR A 265 6.37 14.16 -10.49
N ASP A 266 5.67 15.28 -10.59
CA ASP A 266 5.92 16.42 -9.71
C ASP A 266 5.26 16.15 -8.35
N PHE A 267 6.09 15.93 -7.32
CA PHE A 267 5.63 15.54 -5.99
C PHE A 267 4.66 16.55 -5.37
N ILE A 268 4.95 17.85 -5.50
CA ILE A 268 4.08 18.90 -4.96
C ILE A 268 2.74 18.89 -5.70
N ARG A 269 2.76 18.88 -7.02
CA ARG A 269 1.52 18.92 -7.83
C ARG A 269 0.64 17.70 -7.59
N MET A 270 1.22 16.51 -7.47
CA MET A 270 0.48 15.29 -7.18
C MET A 270 -0.25 15.34 -5.83
N HIS A 271 0.35 15.98 -4.83
CA HIS A 271 -0.17 15.96 -3.48
C HIS A 271 -0.87 17.26 -3.03
N ASN A 272 -0.89 18.30 -3.85
CA ASN A 272 -1.46 19.60 -3.47
C ASN A 272 -3.01 19.64 -3.49
N SER A 273 -3.68 18.58 -3.97
CA SER A 273 -5.15 18.50 -3.93
C SER A 273 -5.65 18.47 -2.48
N PRO A 274 -6.69 19.26 -2.12
CA PRO A 274 -7.30 19.19 -0.79
C PRO A 274 -7.97 17.83 -0.50
N ALA A 275 -8.25 17.03 -1.52
CA ALA A 275 -8.80 15.68 -1.38
C ALA A 275 -7.73 14.61 -1.11
N ILE A 276 -6.45 14.96 -1.20
CA ILE A 276 -5.32 14.11 -0.80
C ILE A 276 -4.91 14.45 0.62
N ASP A 277 -4.95 13.50 1.52
CA ASP A 277 -4.73 13.72 2.95
C ASP A 277 -3.26 13.61 3.38
N TYR A 278 -2.47 12.76 2.72
CA TYR A 278 -1.05 12.59 3.02
C TYR A 278 -0.24 12.31 1.77
N THR A 279 1.06 12.43 1.88
CA THR A 279 2.02 12.29 0.79
C THR A 279 2.76 10.96 0.89
N THR A 280 3.13 10.41 -0.26
CA THR A 280 3.81 9.12 -0.38
C THR A 280 5.10 9.23 -1.18
N ALA A 281 6.07 8.37 -0.89
CA ALA A 281 7.24 8.16 -1.70
C ALA A 281 7.71 6.70 -1.60
N HIS A 282 8.43 6.23 -2.63
CA HIS A 282 9.09 4.93 -2.69
C HIS A 282 10.58 5.12 -2.93
N ILE A 283 11.43 4.21 -2.46
CA ILE A 283 12.86 4.28 -2.71
C ILE A 283 13.38 2.92 -3.19
N TRP A 284 13.87 2.91 -4.40
CA TRP A 284 14.37 1.73 -5.08
C TRP A 284 15.84 1.89 -5.50
N ILE A 285 16.76 1.96 -4.51
CA ILE A 285 18.18 2.25 -4.76
C ILE A 285 18.84 1.28 -5.75
N GLN A 286 18.39 0.03 -5.76
CA GLN A 286 18.91 -0.98 -6.69
C GLN A 286 18.31 -0.81 -8.09
N ASN A 287 16.98 -0.68 -8.23
CA ASN A 287 16.29 -0.50 -9.51
C ASN A 287 16.71 0.79 -10.21
N TRP A 288 17.03 1.83 -9.43
CA TRP A 288 17.51 3.11 -9.96
C TRP A 288 19.01 3.14 -10.26
N GLY A 289 19.70 2.01 -10.11
CA GLY A 289 21.14 1.89 -10.39
C GLY A 289 22.04 2.67 -9.42
N TRP A 290 21.52 3.07 -8.26
CA TRP A 290 22.32 3.69 -7.21
C TRP A 290 23.16 2.69 -6.45
N TYR A 291 22.66 1.47 -6.30
CA TYR A 291 23.26 0.37 -5.56
C TYR A 291 23.45 -0.86 -6.47
N ASN A 292 24.62 -1.50 -6.35
CA ASN A 292 24.92 -2.78 -6.98
C ASN A 292 25.26 -3.82 -5.91
N PRO A 293 24.43 -4.85 -5.70
CA PRO A 293 24.63 -5.86 -4.65
C PRO A 293 25.89 -6.69 -4.82
N GLN A 294 26.44 -6.81 -6.05
CA GLN A 294 27.70 -7.49 -6.32
C GLN A 294 28.94 -6.63 -6.01
N ASN A 295 28.75 -5.34 -5.72
CA ASN A 295 29.81 -4.39 -5.39
C ASN A 295 29.40 -3.47 -4.25
N HIS A 296 28.98 -4.07 -3.13
CA HIS A 296 28.43 -3.37 -1.98
C HIS A 296 29.36 -2.27 -1.47
N GLU A 297 30.61 -2.61 -1.15
CA GLU A 297 31.59 -1.70 -0.51
C GLU A 297 31.74 -0.38 -1.27
N ARG A 298 31.68 -0.42 -2.59
CA ARG A 298 31.86 0.74 -3.44
C ARG A 298 30.56 1.48 -3.75
N SER A 299 29.47 0.75 -3.93
CA SER A 299 28.20 1.31 -4.41
C SER A 299 27.27 1.76 -3.26
N TYR A 300 27.41 1.18 -2.07
CA TYR A 300 26.47 1.43 -0.98
C TYR A 300 26.64 2.84 -0.36
N PRO A 301 27.86 3.34 -0.02
CA PRO A 301 27.98 4.65 0.61
C PRO A 301 27.34 5.79 -0.21
N PRO A 302 27.57 5.93 -1.53
CA PRO A 302 26.89 6.96 -2.32
C PRO A 302 25.38 6.70 -2.48
N ALA A 303 24.93 5.44 -2.40
CA ALA A 303 23.48 5.12 -2.43
C ALA A 303 22.80 5.54 -1.12
N GLU A 304 23.44 5.34 0.02
CA GLU A 304 22.97 5.78 1.33
C GLU A 304 22.81 7.30 1.41
N ASP A 305 23.78 8.06 0.91
CA ASP A 305 23.70 9.53 0.82
C ASP A 305 22.51 9.97 -0.04
N LYS A 306 22.32 9.34 -1.20
CA LYS A 306 21.17 9.62 -2.09
C LYS A 306 19.84 9.28 -1.42
N MET A 307 19.75 8.14 -0.74
CA MET A 307 18.56 7.71 0.00
C MET A 307 18.22 8.72 1.10
N THR A 308 19.20 9.13 1.90
CA THR A 308 19.01 10.12 2.97
C THR A 308 18.50 11.45 2.41
N ASN A 309 19.13 11.96 1.36
CA ASN A 309 18.73 13.21 0.71
C ASN A 309 17.32 13.11 0.12
N TYR A 310 16.97 11.97 -0.47
CA TYR A 310 15.65 11.70 -1.02
C TYR A 310 14.57 11.77 0.07
N LEU A 311 14.77 11.07 1.21
CA LEU A 311 13.85 11.10 2.34
C LEU A 311 13.68 12.51 2.91
N MET A 312 14.79 13.20 3.16
CA MET A 312 14.77 14.57 3.70
C MET A 312 14.03 15.54 2.77
N LYS A 313 14.24 15.45 1.46
CA LYS A 313 13.54 16.29 0.47
C LYS A 313 12.03 16.08 0.51
N HIS A 314 11.57 14.83 0.45
CA HIS A 314 10.14 14.52 0.45
C HIS A 314 9.47 14.91 1.79
N ALA A 315 10.12 14.66 2.92
CA ALA A 315 9.62 15.08 4.22
C ALA A 315 9.49 16.62 4.31
N ALA A 316 10.50 17.36 3.82
CA ALA A 316 10.46 18.82 3.81
C ALA A 316 9.35 19.38 2.91
N GLU A 317 9.10 18.77 1.77
CA GLU A 317 8.02 19.19 0.85
C GLU A 317 6.65 18.81 1.39
N SER A 318 6.51 17.66 2.02
CA SER A 318 5.28 17.25 2.73
C SER A 318 4.92 18.24 3.84
N LYS A 319 5.92 18.67 4.60
CA LYS A 319 5.76 19.70 5.63
C LYS A 319 5.30 21.03 5.05
N LYS A 320 5.81 21.46 3.89
CA LYS A 320 5.33 22.66 3.18
C LYS A 320 3.88 22.55 2.75
N LEU A 321 3.43 21.35 2.38
CA LEU A 321 2.03 21.06 2.05
C LEU A 321 1.13 20.92 3.29
N GLY A 322 1.70 20.88 4.50
CA GLY A 322 0.97 20.64 5.75
C GLY A 322 0.40 19.22 5.84
N LYS A 323 1.02 18.24 5.18
CA LYS A 323 0.54 16.86 5.09
C LYS A 323 1.53 15.87 5.72
N PRO A 324 1.04 14.78 6.34
CA PRO A 324 1.91 13.69 6.78
C PRO A 324 2.70 13.08 5.62
N PHE A 325 3.93 12.66 5.87
CA PHE A 325 4.76 11.93 4.92
C PHE A 325 4.84 10.46 5.28
N VAL A 326 4.68 9.59 4.29
CA VAL A 326 4.84 8.13 4.39
C VAL A 326 5.81 7.64 3.33
N LEU A 327 6.81 6.85 3.75
CA LEU A 327 7.60 6.03 2.85
C LEU A 327 6.88 4.70 2.65
N GLU A 328 6.25 4.48 1.49
CA GLU A 328 5.37 3.33 1.27
C GLU A 328 6.07 2.09 0.71
N GLU A 329 7.25 2.28 0.09
CA GLU A 329 8.04 1.16 -0.41
C GLU A 329 9.55 1.42 -0.30
N PHE A 330 10.26 0.39 0.10
CA PHE A 330 11.71 0.26 -0.04
C PHE A 330 12.11 -1.21 0.11
N GLY A 331 13.17 -1.61 -0.56
CA GLY A 331 13.72 -2.95 -0.47
C GLY A 331 15.03 -3.08 -1.24
N ILE A 332 15.81 -4.11 -0.93
CA ILE A 332 16.94 -4.58 -1.73
C ILE A 332 17.04 -6.10 -1.67
N MET A 333 17.77 -6.68 -2.62
CA MET A 333 18.07 -8.11 -2.68
C MET A 333 18.89 -8.60 -1.48
N ARG A 334 19.01 -9.91 -1.38
CA ARG A 334 20.00 -10.59 -0.52
C ARG A 334 21.41 -10.26 -0.98
N ASP A 335 22.38 -10.56 -0.12
CA ASP A 335 23.80 -10.32 -0.40
C ASP A 335 24.21 -10.94 -1.73
N GLN A 336 25.12 -10.26 -2.44
CA GLN A 336 25.59 -10.63 -3.78
C GLN A 336 24.51 -10.72 -4.88
N GLY A 337 23.31 -10.15 -4.62
CA GLY A 337 22.20 -10.23 -5.58
C GLY A 337 21.61 -11.63 -5.71
N SER A 338 21.68 -12.43 -4.65
CA SER A 338 21.19 -13.81 -4.67
C SER A 338 19.67 -13.90 -4.57
N PHE A 339 19.06 -14.79 -5.35
CA PHE A 339 17.66 -15.18 -5.25
C PHE A 339 17.43 -16.41 -4.33
N ASP A 340 18.50 -17.04 -3.86
CA ASP A 340 18.41 -18.19 -2.96
C ASP A 340 17.85 -17.72 -1.59
N PRO A 341 16.72 -18.26 -1.10
CA PRO A 341 16.15 -17.90 0.19
C PRO A 341 17.08 -18.22 1.37
N ASN A 342 18.10 -19.04 1.19
CA ASN A 342 19.11 -19.35 2.22
C ASN A 342 20.34 -18.44 2.17
N ALA A 343 20.47 -17.57 1.17
CA ALA A 343 21.57 -16.62 1.10
C ALA A 343 21.52 -15.60 2.25
N THR A 344 22.69 -15.07 2.63
CA THR A 344 22.80 -14.08 3.69
C THR A 344 22.08 -12.78 3.36
N THR A 345 21.74 -12.01 4.40
CA THR A 345 20.98 -10.76 4.31
C THR A 345 21.71 -9.58 5.00
N GLN A 346 23.03 -9.64 5.17
CA GLN A 346 23.78 -8.65 5.94
C GLN A 346 23.60 -7.22 5.39
N HIS A 347 23.71 -7.06 4.06
CA HIS A 347 23.54 -5.76 3.39
C HIS A 347 22.08 -5.30 3.40
N ARG A 348 21.13 -6.25 3.23
CA ARG A 348 19.69 -5.96 3.40
C ARG A 348 19.38 -5.47 4.82
N ASP A 349 19.90 -6.15 5.83
CA ASP A 349 19.68 -5.81 7.23
C ASP A 349 20.27 -4.43 7.58
N GLN A 350 21.43 -4.10 7.01
CA GLN A 350 22.04 -2.77 7.13
C GLN A 350 21.13 -1.71 6.50
N TYR A 351 20.72 -1.89 5.24
CA TYR A 351 19.84 -0.95 4.53
C TYR A 351 18.50 -0.75 5.24
N TYR A 352 17.86 -1.83 5.68
CA TYR A 352 16.62 -1.76 6.45
C TYR A 352 16.80 -0.98 7.75
N LYS A 353 17.87 -1.24 8.47
CA LYS A 353 18.19 -0.50 9.69
C LYS A 353 18.33 0.99 9.42
N GLU A 354 19.02 1.38 8.36
CA GLU A 354 19.30 2.78 8.03
C GLU A 354 18.05 3.51 7.55
N VAL A 355 17.25 2.92 6.66
CA VAL A 355 15.97 3.49 6.24
C VAL A 355 15.03 3.67 7.44
N PHE A 356 14.86 2.65 8.27
CA PHE A 356 14.02 2.76 9.45
C PHE A 356 14.54 3.79 10.47
N GLU A 357 15.85 3.93 10.63
CA GLU A 357 16.42 4.94 11.54
C GLU A 357 16.15 6.36 11.00
N GLN A 358 16.35 6.60 9.70
CA GLN A 358 16.04 7.90 9.10
C GLN A 358 14.56 8.26 9.24
N VAL A 359 13.66 7.34 8.91
CA VAL A 359 12.20 7.58 9.08
C VAL A 359 11.83 7.78 10.55
N TYR A 360 12.43 7.02 11.47
CA TYR A 360 12.21 7.20 12.91
C TYR A 360 12.68 8.58 13.40
N LEU A 361 13.81 9.07 12.92
CA LEU A 361 14.32 10.41 13.27
C LEU A 361 13.40 11.51 12.71
N LEU A 362 12.91 11.37 11.48
CA LEU A 362 11.92 12.26 10.89
C LEU A 362 10.60 12.23 11.67
N ALA A 363 10.11 11.04 12.04
CA ALA A 363 8.90 10.87 12.83
C ALA A 363 8.98 11.52 14.21
N LYS A 364 10.15 11.45 14.88
CA LYS A 364 10.38 12.17 16.14
C LYS A 364 10.30 13.69 16.00
N LYS A 365 10.57 14.23 14.82
CA LYS A 365 10.42 15.66 14.50
C LYS A 365 9.00 16.00 14.03
N GLY A 366 8.11 15.00 13.85
CA GLY A 366 6.80 15.16 13.25
C GLY A 366 6.83 15.41 11.75
N GLU A 367 7.87 14.93 11.07
CA GLU A 367 8.13 15.13 9.63
C GLU A 367 7.91 13.84 8.82
N ALA A 368 7.63 12.70 9.47
CA ALA A 368 7.16 11.46 8.86
C ALA A 368 6.13 10.80 9.77
N SER A 369 5.23 9.97 9.21
CA SER A 369 4.11 9.36 9.94
C SER A 369 3.98 7.86 9.72
N GLY A 370 4.72 7.27 8.78
CA GLY A 370 4.68 5.84 8.52
C GLY A 370 5.78 5.38 7.57
N VAL A 371 6.01 4.06 7.58
CA VAL A 371 6.93 3.38 6.68
C VAL A 371 6.46 1.96 6.42
N ASN A 372 6.42 1.54 5.15
CA ASN A 372 6.16 0.17 4.73
C ASN A 372 7.37 -0.35 3.94
N PHE A 373 7.84 -1.55 4.25
CA PHE A 373 8.87 -2.19 3.43
C PHE A 373 8.24 -3.03 2.32
N TRP A 374 8.95 -3.23 1.25
CA TRP A 374 8.60 -4.14 0.16
C TRP A 374 9.46 -5.41 0.26
N ALA A 375 8.87 -6.60 0.34
CA ALA A 375 7.51 -6.87 0.72
C ALA A 375 7.53 -8.08 1.68
N TYR A 376 6.47 -8.30 2.44
CA TYR A 376 6.39 -9.46 3.32
C TYR A 376 5.94 -10.70 2.53
N GLY A 377 6.83 -11.67 2.36
CA GLY A 377 6.58 -12.95 1.70
C GLY A 377 6.21 -14.08 2.65
N GLY A 378 6.49 -13.90 3.93
CA GLY A 378 6.10 -14.82 5.00
C GLY A 378 6.54 -16.26 4.77
N GLU A 379 5.59 -17.19 4.80
CA GLU A 379 5.82 -18.62 4.61
C GLU A 379 5.97 -19.02 3.13
N GLY A 380 5.61 -18.12 2.18
CA GLY A 380 5.71 -18.37 0.75
C GLY A 380 7.12 -18.62 0.27
N ARG A 381 7.27 -19.60 -0.59
CA ARG A 381 8.55 -19.93 -1.23
C ARG A 381 8.41 -19.97 -2.73
N PRO A 382 9.39 -19.42 -3.47
CA PRO A 382 9.41 -19.62 -4.90
C PRO A 382 9.59 -21.10 -5.22
N ARG A 383 8.89 -21.60 -6.25
CA ARG A 383 9.09 -22.96 -6.74
C ARG A 383 10.54 -23.22 -7.10
N GLN A 384 11.16 -22.23 -7.72
CA GLN A 384 12.59 -22.16 -7.99
C GLN A 384 13.03 -20.69 -7.87
N PRO A 385 14.18 -20.39 -7.27
CA PRO A 385 14.74 -19.04 -7.25
C PRO A 385 14.87 -18.46 -8.67
N GLU A 386 14.73 -17.14 -8.81
CA GLU A 386 14.90 -16.40 -10.08
C GLU A 386 13.89 -16.74 -11.20
N THR A 387 12.88 -17.56 -10.92
CA THR A 387 11.80 -17.83 -11.90
C THR A 387 10.61 -16.91 -11.66
N TRP A 388 9.80 -16.71 -12.71
CA TRP A 388 8.56 -15.96 -12.61
C TRP A 388 7.46 -16.81 -12.00
N TRP A 389 6.60 -16.15 -11.23
CA TRP A 389 5.42 -16.77 -10.64
C TRP A 389 4.47 -17.28 -11.71
N LYS A 390 3.90 -18.44 -11.50
CA LYS A 390 2.85 -19.04 -12.32
C LYS A 390 1.67 -19.45 -11.46
N LYS A 391 0.48 -19.50 -12.05
CA LYS A 391 -0.73 -19.99 -11.37
C LYS A 391 -0.45 -21.35 -10.71
N GLY A 392 -0.69 -21.40 -9.39
CA GLY A 392 -0.41 -22.60 -8.57
C GLY A 392 0.93 -22.58 -7.82
N ASP A 393 1.79 -21.59 -8.07
CA ASP A 393 2.96 -21.34 -7.21
C ASP A 393 2.53 -20.61 -5.93
N ASP A 394 3.32 -20.71 -4.86
CA ASP A 394 3.12 -19.95 -3.65
C ASP A 394 3.18 -18.44 -3.94
N PHE A 395 2.29 -17.68 -3.31
CA PHE A 395 2.46 -16.24 -3.26
C PHE A 395 3.64 -15.89 -2.37
N THR A 396 4.58 -15.13 -2.92
CA THR A 396 5.69 -14.51 -2.19
C THR A 396 5.47 -13.00 -2.11
N GLY A 397 6.40 -12.25 -1.53
CA GLY A 397 6.34 -10.78 -1.57
C GLY A 397 6.68 -10.20 -2.93
N ASP A 398 7.31 -10.97 -3.82
CA ASP A 398 7.64 -10.53 -5.18
C ASP A 398 6.45 -10.73 -6.10
N PRO A 399 5.97 -9.68 -6.80
CA PRO A 399 4.82 -9.81 -7.70
C PRO A 399 5.16 -10.66 -8.94
N PRO A 400 4.14 -11.17 -9.67
CA PRO A 400 4.34 -12.14 -10.74
C PRO A 400 5.28 -11.74 -11.88
N HIS A 401 5.47 -10.45 -12.13
CA HIS A 401 6.36 -9.93 -13.17
C HIS A 401 7.82 -9.82 -12.73
N GLU A 402 8.09 -10.03 -11.45
CA GLU A 402 9.44 -10.02 -10.88
C GLU A 402 9.98 -11.44 -10.72
N PRO A 403 11.29 -11.63 -10.81
CA PRO A 403 11.90 -12.90 -10.47
C PRO A 403 11.68 -13.22 -9.00
N GLN A 404 11.14 -14.39 -8.70
CA GLN A 404 10.76 -14.76 -7.35
C GLN A 404 12.00 -15.01 -6.45
N GLY A 405 11.96 -14.47 -5.24
CA GLY A 405 13.09 -14.42 -4.31
C GLY A 405 13.86 -13.09 -4.37
N TRP A 406 13.37 -12.10 -5.13
CA TRP A 406 14.08 -10.85 -5.35
C TRP A 406 14.12 -9.98 -4.08
N TYR A 407 12.95 -9.50 -3.63
CA TYR A 407 12.86 -8.57 -2.49
C TYR A 407 12.13 -9.15 -1.29
N SER A 408 11.46 -10.28 -1.44
CA SER A 408 10.66 -10.89 -0.38
C SER A 408 11.42 -11.05 0.92
N VAL A 409 10.81 -10.58 2.01
CA VAL A 409 11.22 -10.91 3.37
C VAL A 409 10.42 -12.12 3.81
N ASN A 410 11.06 -13.26 3.98
CA ASN A 410 10.39 -14.49 4.40
C ASN A 410 10.55 -14.73 5.92
N ASP A 411 9.77 -15.65 6.46
CA ASP A 411 9.75 -16.00 7.90
C ASP A 411 11.06 -16.56 8.45
N GLN A 412 11.99 -16.97 7.57
CA GLN A 412 13.31 -17.48 7.94
C GLN A 412 14.39 -16.39 7.96
N ASP A 413 14.09 -15.19 7.49
CA ASP A 413 15.00 -14.03 7.50
C ASP A 413 15.16 -13.44 8.90
N ARG A 414 15.64 -14.25 9.84
CA ARG A 414 15.67 -13.92 11.28
C ARG A 414 16.36 -12.62 11.60
N ALA A 415 17.42 -12.28 10.86
CA ALA A 415 18.20 -11.05 11.09
C ALA A 415 17.41 -9.81 10.60
N THR A 416 16.82 -9.85 9.40
CA THR A 416 15.92 -8.81 8.88
C THR A 416 14.70 -8.63 9.80
N ILE A 417 14.06 -9.73 10.20
CA ILE A 417 12.92 -9.73 11.15
C ILE A 417 13.31 -9.07 12.49
N LYS A 418 14.52 -9.32 12.99
CA LYS A 418 15.01 -8.67 14.22
C LYS A 418 15.14 -7.15 14.05
N VAL A 419 15.58 -6.67 12.88
CA VAL A 419 15.63 -5.24 12.55
C VAL A 419 14.22 -4.67 12.53
N ILE A 420 13.31 -5.29 11.79
CA ILE A 420 11.89 -4.87 11.69
C ILE A 420 11.26 -4.77 13.10
N LYS A 421 11.40 -5.81 13.92
CA LYS A 421 10.88 -5.87 15.28
C LYS A 421 11.43 -4.76 16.18
N ARG A 422 12.71 -4.46 16.05
CA ARG A 422 13.37 -3.37 16.80
C ARG A 422 12.71 -2.02 16.49
N TYR A 423 12.48 -1.73 15.20
CA TYR A 423 11.91 -0.45 14.78
C TYR A 423 10.39 -0.39 14.98
N GLY A 424 9.65 -1.48 14.83
CA GLY A 424 8.25 -1.57 15.24
C GLY A 424 8.06 -1.16 16.69
N LYS A 425 8.93 -1.67 17.60
CA LYS A 425 8.92 -1.27 19.01
C LYS A 425 9.36 0.18 19.25
N LYS A 426 10.26 0.76 18.41
CA LYS A 426 10.63 2.18 18.50
C LYS A 426 9.48 3.08 18.06
N MET A 427 8.87 2.78 16.91
CA MET A 427 7.75 3.56 16.32
C MET A 427 6.53 3.61 17.24
N SER A 428 6.17 2.49 17.89
CA SER A 428 5.04 2.44 18.81
C SER A 428 5.20 3.31 20.07
N LYS A 429 6.38 3.88 20.32
CA LYS A 429 6.68 4.74 21.46
C LYS A 429 6.76 6.23 21.12
N ILE A 430 6.61 6.61 19.85
CA ILE A 430 6.59 8.00 19.45
C ILE A 430 5.27 8.62 19.96
N LYS A 431 5.38 9.77 20.61
CA LYS A 431 4.27 10.51 21.20
C LYS A 431 3.99 11.77 20.40
#